data_4beb05051f281abf013c39eec1b86bcc
#
_entry.id   4beb05051f281abf013c39eec1b86bcc
#
_cell.length_a   1.000
_cell.length_b   1.000
_cell.length_c   1.000
_cell.angle_alpha   90.00
_cell.angle_beta   90.00
_cell.angle_gamma   90.00
#
_symmetry.space_group_name_H-M   'P 1'
#
loop_
_entity.id
_entity.type
_entity.pdbx_description
1 polymer ?
#
loop_
_entity_poly.entity_id
_entity_poly.type
_entity_poly.pdbx_seq_one_letter_code
_entity_poly.pdbx_strand_id
1 'polypeptide(L)'
;MEVDPGDRAPLRALSGQELVPVVETADAVVSDSTVILRWLEHEVPSPPLWPADPAERATTDIAITWFNEVWKRAPNAIDEELLRPHPDAAVVAACAAEIHDTLPWFEALLGEREFLLGDALGAFDVVCFPFLKYRIVEPEPGDVEPFHWILHEHLREGGALRRLDAWAGRIDALPRA
;
A
#
# COMPACT_ATOMS: atom_id res chain seq x y z
N MET A 1 -2.78 -0.75 21.32
CA MET A 1 -1.45 -0.35 21.86
C MET A 1 -0.84 0.65 20.90
N GLU A 2 -0.45 1.80 21.36
CA GLU A 2 0.33 2.74 20.56
C GLU A 2 1.77 2.24 20.50
N VAL A 3 2.35 2.17 19.31
CA VAL A 3 3.71 1.66 19.11
C VAL A 3 4.65 2.84 19.01
N ASP A 4 5.61 2.94 19.94
CA ASP A 4 6.70 3.92 19.86
C ASP A 4 7.62 3.54 18.69
N PRO A 5 7.82 4.43 17.70
CA PRO A 5 8.75 4.18 16.60
C PRO A 5 10.20 3.90 17.07
N GLY A 6 10.59 4.44 18.22
CA GLY A 6 11.93 4.27 18.82
C GLY A 6 12.09 2.99 19.65
N ASP A 7 10.99 2.31 20.04
CA ASP A 7 11.02 1.06 20.81
C ASP A 7 10.12 -0.01 20.19
N ARG A 8 10.71 -0.92 19.43
CA ARG A 8 10.04 -2.05 18.79
C ARG A 8 10.06 -3.34 19.63
N ALA A 9 10.64 -3.31 20.82
CA ALA A 9 10.73 -4.50 21.68
C ALA A 9 9.35 -5.07 22.10
N PRO A 10 8.33 -4.25 22.46
CA PRO A 10 7.00 -4.77 22.74
C PRO A 10 6.35 -5.47 21.53
N LEU A 11 6.56 -4.92 20.33
CA LEU A 11 6.03 -5.48 19.09
C LEU A 11 6.67 -6.82 18.75
N ARG A 12 8.00 -6.91 18.93
CA ARG A 12 8.76 -8.15 18.76
C ARG A 12 8.34 -9.22 19.77
N ALA A 13 8.11 -8.84 21.02
CA ALA A 13 7.64 -9.76 22.04
C ALA A 13 6.25 -10.32 21.72
N LEU A 14 5.37 -9.51 21.13
CA LEU A 14 4.00 -9.88 20.78
C LEU A 14 3.94 -10.77 19.53
N SER A 15 4.61 -10.36 18.46
CA SER A 15 4.44 -10.93 17.09
C SER A 15 5.66 -11.66 16.54
N GLY A 16 6.80 -11.60 17.24
CA GLY A 16 8.07 -12.15 16.74
C GLY A 16 8.78 -11.27 15.70
N GLN A 17 8.20 -10.13 15.32
CA GLN A 17 8.74 -9.19 14.32
C GLN A 17 8.61 -7.73 14.78
N GLU A 18 9.27 -6.81 14.07
CA GLU A 18 9.28 -5.38 14.40
C GLU A 18 8.38 -4.52 13.50
N LEU A 19 7.73 -5.15 12.52
CA LEU A 19 6.90 -4.45 11.53
C LEU A 19 5.45 -4.31 12.01
N VAL A 20 4.82 -3.22 11.62
CA VAL A 20 3.38 -2.98 11.73
C VAL A 20 2.74 -3.18 10.34
N PRO A 21 1.44 -3.55 10.28
CA PRO A 21 0.49 -3.73 11.36
C PRO A 21 0.57 -5.09 12.06
N VAL A 22 0.12 -5.14 13.32
CA VAL A 22 -0.13 -6.37 14.07
C VAL A 22 -1.50 -6.26 14.74
N VAL A 23 -2.30 -7.30 14.64
CA VAL A 23 -3.61 -7.43 15.30
C VAL A 23 -3.49 -8.48 16.41
N GLU A 24 -3.84 -8.08 17.63
CA GLU A 24 -3.96 -8.98 18.77
C GLU A 24 -5.43 -9.16 19.14
N THR A 25 -5.87 -10.40 19.26
CA THR A 25 -7.20 -10.78 19.73
C THR A 25 -7.07 -11.66 20.98
N ALA A 26 -8.19 -12.08 21.56
CA ALA A 26 -8.17 -12.99 22.70
C ALA A 26 -7.50 -14.34 22.37
N ASP A 27 -7.56 -14.77 21.12
CA ASP A 27 -7.20 -16.13 20.71
C ASP A 27 -6.02 -16.17 19.70
N ALA A 28 -5.61 -15.01 19.14
CA ALA A 28 -4.60 -14.98 18.09
C ALA A 28 -3.82 -13.67 18.04
N VAL A 29 -2.58 -13.77 17.57
CA VAL A 29 -1.77 -12.63 17.09
C VAL A 29 -1.54 -12.80 15.61
N VAL A 30 -2.01 -11.84 14.81
CA VAL A 30 -1.91 -11.85 13.34
C VAL A 30 -1.02 -10.71 12.92
N SER A 31 0.02 -11.02 12.18
CA SER A 31 0.98 -10.05 11.63
C SER A 31 1.07 -10.22 10.11
N ASP A 32 1.63 -9.21 9.42
CA ASP A 32 1.57 -9.00 7.98
C ASP A 32 0.20 -8.50 7.49
N SER A 33 0.22 -7.39 6.75
CA SER A 33 -1.01 -6.72 6.30
C SER A 33 -1.89 -7.60 5.41
N THR A 34 -1.30 -8.44 4.56
CA THR A 34 -2.06 -9.34 3.67
C THR A 34 -2.69 -10.50 4.46
N VAL A 35 -1.96 -11.02 5.46
CA VAL A 35 -2.48 -12.05 6.36
C VAL A 35 -3.61 -11.49 7.21
N ILE A 36 -3.47 -10.26 7.72
CA ILE A 36 -4.53 -9.56 8.47
C ILE A 36 -5.78 -9.37 7.60
N LEU A 37 -5.63 -8.96 6.35
CA LEU A 37 -6.78 -8.82 5.44
C LEU A 37 -7.49 -10.16 5.20
N ARG A 38 -6.75 -11.27 5.05
CA ARG A 38 -7.35 -12.60 4.89
C ARG A 38 -8.04 -13.07 6.16
N TRP A 39 -7.46 -12.77 7.31
CA TRP A 39 -8.08 -13.05 8.60
C TRP A 39 -9.38 -12.25 8.76
N LEU A 40 -9.37 -10.95 8.44
CA LEU A 40 -10.57 -10.11 8.45
C LEU A 40 -11.66 -10.62 7.49
N GLU A 41 -11.29 -11.06 6.28
CA GLU A 41 -12.23 -11.66 5.33
C GLU A 41 -12.88 -12.94 5.90
N HIS A 42 -12.16 -13.70 6.72
CA HIS A 42 -12.70 -14.88 7.39
C HIS A 42 -13.66 -14.49 8.52
N GLU A 43 -13.28 -13.53 9.36
CA GLU A 43 -14.08 -13.07 10.51
C GLU A 43 -15.32 -12.26 10.09
N VAL A 44 -15.17 -11.45 9.03
CA VAL A 44 -16.21 -10.55 8.51
C VAL A 44 -16.31 -10.70 6.99
N PRO A 45 -16.97 -11.78 6.52
CA PRO A 45 -16.98 -12.13 5.10
C PRO A 45 -17.89 -11.25 4.21
N SER A 46 -18.51 -10.22 4.74
CA SER A 46 -19.43 -9.35 4.01
C SER A 46 -19.22 -7.88 4.35
N PRO A 47 -18.99 -7.00 3.35
CA PRO A 47 -18.78 -7.33 1.94
C PRO A 47 -17.47 -8.08 1.70
N PRO A 48 -17.42 -9.02 0.73
CA PRO A 48 -16.20 -9.77 0.44
C PRO A 48 -15.15 -8.87 -0.22
N LEU A 49 -13.88 -9.02 0.19
CA LEU A 49 -12.73 -8.35 -0.42
C LEU A 49 -12.11 -9.16 -1.56
N TRP A 50 -12.23 -10.50 -1.53
CA TRP A 50 -11.78 -11.36 -2.62
C TRP A 50 -12.96 -11.83 -3.48
N PRO A 51 -12.76 -11.95 -4.80
CA PRO A 51 -13.75 -12.53 -5.69
C PRO A 51 -14.13 -13.95 -5.29
N ALA A 52 -15.36 -14.34 -5.57
CA ALA A 52 -15.83 -15.71 -5.34
C ALA A 52 -15.28 -16.69 -6.39
N ASP A 53 -15.03 -16.22 -7.62
CA ASP A 53 -14.45 -17.03 -8.69
C ASP A 53 -12.97 -17.36 -8.38
N PRO A 54 -12.57 -18.64 -8.44
CA PRO A 54 -11.20 -19.06 -8.10
C PRO A 54 -10.11 -18.46 -9.00
N ALA A 55 -10.40 -18.22 -10.28
CA ALA A 55 -9.41 -17.66 -11.21
C ALA A 55 -9.21 -16.16 -10.95
N GLU A 56 -10.29 -15.43 -10.69
CA GLU A 56 -10.22 -14.02 -10.29
C GLU A 56 -9.55 -13.86 -8.93
N ARG A 57 -9.83 -14.77 -7.99
CA ARG A 57 -9.15 -14.81 -6.68
C ARG A 57 -7.66 -15.02 -6.84
N ALA A 58 -7.23 -15.96 -7.67
CA ALA A 58 -5.82 -16.19 -7.96
C ALA A 58 -5.15 -14.97 -8.62
N THR A 59 -5.87 -14.29 -9.53
CA THR A 59 -5.41 -13.03 -10.14
C THR A 59 -5.20 -11.95 -9.09
N THR A 60 -6.13 -11.81 -8.15
CA THR A 60 -6.01 -10.87 -7.02
C THR A 60 -4.78 -11.17 -6.17
N ASP A 61 -4.56 -12.45 -5.85
CA ASP A 61 -3.40 -12.87 -5.05
C ASP A 61 -2.07 -12.61 -5.75
N ILE A 62 -2.00 -12.86 -7.05
CA ILE A 62 -0.81 -12.54 -7.87
C ILE A 62 -0.56 -11.03 -7.90
N ALA A 63 -1.60 -10.23 -8.08
CA ALA A 63 -1.49 -8.77 -8.10
C ALA A 63 -1.00 -8.21 -6.75
N ILE A 64 -1.52 -8.71 -5.63
CA ILE A 64 -1.08 -8.35 -4.28
C ILE A 64 0.39 -8.73 -4.07
N THR A 65 0.77 -9.95 -4.46
CA THR A 65 2.16 -10.40 -4.35
C THR A 65 3.09 -9.54 -5.18
N TRP A 66 2.72 -9.24 -6.43
CA TRP A 66 3.50 -8.35 -7.29
C TRP A 66 3.67 -6.95 -6.68
N PHE A 67 2.59 -6.39 -6.14
CA PHE A 67 2.65 -5.07 -5.50
C PHE A 67 3.61 -5.07 -4.31
N ASN A 68 3.50 -6.06 -3.42
CA ASN A 68 4.32 -6.15 -2.23
C ASN A 68 5.79 -6.48 -2.53
N GLU A 69 6.04 -7.40 -3.47
CA GLU A 69 7.39 -7.93 -3.71
C GLU A 69 8.13 -7.23 -4.86
N VAL A 70 7.42 -6.54 -5.74
CA VAL A 70 8.02 -5.90 -6.91
C VAL A 70 7.84 -4.39 -6.86
N TRP A 71 6.59 -3.90 -6.84
CA TRP A 71 6.33 -2.47 -6.91
C TRP A 71 6.94 -1.68 -5.73
N LYS A 72 6.79 -2.19 -4.53
CA LYS A 72 7.31 -1.53 -3.32
C LYS A 72 8.83 -1.44 -3.25
N ARG A 73 9.57 -2.16 -4.09
CA ARG A 73 11.05 -2.11 -4.08
C ARG A 73 11.58 -0.74 -4.39
N ALA A 74 11.03 -0.07 -5.38
CA ALA A 74 11.51 1.24 -5.80
C ALA A 74 11.33 2.30 -4.71
N PRO A 75 10.13 2.53 -4.13
CA PRO A 75 9.98 3.50 -3.05
C PRO A 75 10.76 3.12 -1.78
N ASN A 76 10.87 1.83 -1.42
CA ASN A 76 11.69 1.40 -0.29
C ASN A 76 13.19 1.67 -0.54
N ALA A 77 13.67 1.45 -1.76
CA ALA A 77 15.08 1.74 -2.10
C ALA A 77 15.38 3.24 -2.06
N ILE A 78 14.43 4.11 -2.39
CA ILE A 78 14.58 5.57 -2.21
C ILE A 78 14.71 5.89 -0.73
N ASP A 79 13.84 5.33 0.11
CA ASP A 79 13.87 5.56 1.56
C ASP A 79 15.21 5.10 2.17
N GLU A 80 15.64 3.88 1.87
CA GLU A 80 16.93 3.35 2.31
C GLU A 80 18.12 4.21 1.83
N GLU A 81 18.07 4.70 0.58
CA GLU A 81 19.14 5.53 0.03
C GLU A 81 19.21 6.90 0.73
N LEU A 82 18.06 7.52 1.00
CA LEU A 82 17.99 8.82 1.67
C LEU A 82 18.44 8.78 3.14
N LEU A 83 18.41 7.60 3.77
CA LEU A 83 18.93 7.40 5.13
C LEU A 83 20.48 7.34 5.19
N ARG A 84 21.16 7.24 4.04
CA ARG A 84 22.64 7.21 4.00
C ARG A 84 23.25 8.58 4.29
N PRO A 85 24.45 8.63 4.88
CA PRO A 85 25.17 9.89 5.10
C PRO A 85 25.44 10.69 3.81
N HIS A 86 25.53 10.01 2.68
CA HIS A 86 25.77 10.58 1.34
C HIS A 86 24.87 9.86 0.33
N PRO A 87 23.59 10.25 0.19
CA PRO A 87 22.67 9.65 -0.76
C PRO A 87 23.15 9.81 -2.21
N ASP A 88 23.05 8.75 -3.00
CA ASP A 88 23.33 8.80 -4.45
C ASP A 88 22.09 9.21 -5.22
N ALA A 89 22.10 10.44 -5.72
CA ALA A 89 21.00 10.98 -6.51
C ALA A 89 20.69 10.16 -7.79
N ALA A 90 21.68 9.42 -8.34
CA ALA A 90 21.42 8.58 -9.51
C ALA A 90 20.61 7.34 -9.14
N VAL A 91 20.79 6.78 -7.95
CA VAL A 91 19.98 5.67 -7.43
C VAL A 91 18.54 6.14 -7.20
N VAL A 92 18.38 7.29 -6.53
CA VAL A 92 17.04 7.88 -6.31
C VAL A 92 16.31 8.13 -7.63
N ALA A 93 17.00 8.74 -8.61
CA ALA A 93 16.42 9.02 -9.93
C ALA A 93 16.03 7.74 -10.69
N ALA A 94 16.83 6.68 -10.61
CA ALA A 94 16.52 5.40 -11.24
C ALA A 94 15.28 4.76 -10.61
N CYS A 95 15.16 4.73 -9.29
CA CYS A 95 13.98 4.20 -8.59
C CYS A 95 12.73 5.05 -8.85
N ALA A 96 12.87 6.39 -8.90
CA ALA A 96 11.78 7.28 -9.28
C ALA A 96 11.26 6.98 -10.70
N ALA A 97 12.15 6.72 -11.66
CA ALA A 97 11.78 6.32 -13.00
C ALA A 97 10.99 4.99 -13.02
N GLU A 98 11.38 4.00 -12.20
CA GLU A 98 10.64 2.74 -12.06
C GLU A 98 9.22 2.97 -11.53
N ILE A 99 9.04 3.87 -10.55
CA ILE A 99 7.71 4.26 -10.07
C ILE A 99 6.90 4.86 -11.23
N HIS A 100 7.44 5.83 -11.95
CA HIS A 100 6.75 6.51 -13.05
C HIS A 100 6.36 5.55 -14.17
N ASP A 101 7.22 4.61 -14.53
CA ASP A 101 6.97 3.63 -15.59
C ASP A 101 5.83 2.66 -15.25
N THR A 102 5.57 2.42 -13.97
CA THR A 102 4.51 1.52 -13.51
C THR A 102 3.15 2.21 -13.31
N LEU A 103 3.10 3.51 -13.07
CA LEU A 103 1.85 4.23 -12.84
C LEU A 103 0.83 4.10 -13.98
N PRO A 104 1.22 4.20 -15.28
CA PRO A 104 0.30 3.98 -16.39
C PRO A 104 -0.33 2.59 -16.41
N TRP A 105 0.32 1.59 -15.81
CA TRP A 105 -0.26 0.26 -15.68
C TRP A 105 -1.49 0.25 -14.76
N PHE A 106 -1.47 0.96 -13.62
CA PHE A 106 -2.65 1.09 -12.76
C PHE A 106 -3.77 1.85 -13.47
N GLU A 107 -3.45 2.91 -14.23
CA GLU A 107 -4.41 3.63 -15.06
C GLU A 107 -5.07 2.72 -16.10
N ALA A 108 -4.28 1.87 -16.77
CA ALA A 108 -4.78 0.90 -17.75
C ALA A 108 -5.57 -0.24 -17.08
N LEU A 109 -5.15 -0.70 -15.91
CA LEU A 109 -5.82 -1.74 -15.16
C LEU A 109 -7.23 -1.32 -14.71
N LEU A 110 -7.39 -0.06 -14.32
CA LEU A 110 -8.71 0.51 -14.02
C LEU A 110 -9.63 0.46 -15.24
N GLY A 111 -9.11 0.81 -16.43
CA GLY A 111 -9.94 0.87 -17.63
C GLY A 111 -11.16 1.77 -17.41
N GLU A 112 -12.37 1.22 -17.51
CA GLU A 112 -13.63 1.92 -17.21
C GLU A 112 -14.23 1.51 -15.85
N ARG A 113 -13.53 0.67 -15.09
CA ARG A 113 -13.99 0.18 -13.79
C ARG A 113 -13.78 1.20 -12.68
N GLU A 114 -14.52 1.02 -11.61
CA GLU A 114 -14.41 1.88 -10.43
C GLU A 114 -13.24 1.48 -9.53
N PHE A 115 -12.83 0.20 -9.55
CA PHE A 115 -11.77 -0.37 -8.72
C PHE A 115 -10.77 -1.16 -9.57
N LEU A 116 -9.58 -1.42 -9.02
CA LEU A 116 -8.43 -1.94 -9.78
C LEU A 116 -8.71 -3.29 -10.48
N LEU A 117 -9.42 -4.20 -9.84
CA LEU A 117 -9.71 -5.52 -10.39
C LEU A 117 -11.21 -5.82 -10.56
N GLY A 118 -12.09 -4.83 -10.39
CA GLY A 118 -13.52 -5.05 -10.49
C GLY A 118 -14.37 -3.79 -10.33
N ASP A 119 -15.67 -3.99 -10.14
CA ASP A 119 -16.65 -2.92 -9.96
C ASP A 119 -17.00 -2.69 -8.46
N ALA A 120 -16.34 -3.39 -7.56
CA ALA A 120 -16.44 -3.22 -6.12
C ALA A 120 -15.05 -3.15 -5.48
N LEU A 121 -14.98 -2.50 -4.31
CA LEU A 121 -13.75 -2.42 -3.51
C LEU A 121 -13.26 -3.83 -3.20
N GLY A 122 -12.03 -4.14 -3.58
CA GLY A 122 -11.41 -5.43 -3.38
C GLY A 122 -10.11 -5.39 -2.58
N ALA A 123 -9.57 -6.56 -2.26
CA ALA A 123 -8.35 -6.70 -1.48
C ALA A 123 -7.16 -5.98 -2.12
N PHE A 124 -7.06 -6.00 -3.46
CA PHE A 124 -5.96 -5.32 -4.16
C PHE A 124 -6.04 -3.80 -4.01
N ASP A 125 -7.27 -3.23 -4.03
CA ASP A 125 -7.47 -1.80 -3.77
C ASP A 125 -7.00 -1.42 -2.35
N VAL A 126 -7.40 -2.23 -1.35
CA VAL A 126 -7.03 -2.00 0.06
C VAL A 126 -5.52 -2.07 0.26
N VAL A 127 -4.82 -2.96 -0.45
CA VAL A 127 -3.35 -3.08 -0.38
C VAL A 127 -2.64 -1.91 -1.07
N CYS A 128 -3.14 -1.45 -2.22
CA CYS A 128 -2.50 -0.39 -3.00
C CYS A 128 -2.79 1.01 -2.47
N PHE A 129 -4.00 1.25 -1.96
CA PHE A 129 -4.46 2.58 -1.58
C PHE A 129 -3.56 3.30 -0.57
N PRO A 130 -3.05 2.69 0.52
CA PRO A 130 -2.20 3.37 1.50
C PRO A 130 -0.93 4.00 0.90
N PHE A 131 -0.49 3.48 -0.25
CA PHE A 131 0.67 3.96 -1.00
C PHE A 131 0.27 4.94 -2.10
N LEU A 132 -0.64 4.54 -2.98
CA LEU A 132 -1.01 5.30 -4.17
C LEU A 132 -1.85 6.55 -3.86
N LYS A 133 -2.48 6.65 -2.70
CA LYS A 133 -3.23 7.85 -2.26
C LYS A 133 -2.38 9.11 -2.27
N TYR A 134 -1.07 8.99 -2.00
CA TYR A 134 -0.16 10.13 -1.94
C TYR A 134 0.07 10.81 -3.30
N ARG A 135 -0.46 10.23 -4.35
CA ARG A 135 -0.54 10.91 -5.64
C ARG A 135 -1.47 12.14 -5.59
N ILE A 136 -2.52 12.11 -4.77
CA ILE A 136 -3.52 13.20 -4.65
C ILE A 136 -3.62 13.76 -3.24
N VAL A 137 -3.24 12.99 -2.22
CA VAL A 137 -3.29 13.37 -0.81
C VAL A 137 -1.90 13.81 -0.38
N GLU A 138 -1.78 15.03 0.13
CA GLU A 138 -0.54 15.50 0.74
C GLU A 138 -0.40 14.93 2.15
N PRO A 139 0.80 14.49 2.58
CA PRO A 139 1.03 14.11 3.97
C PRO A 139 0.66 15.25 4.93
N GLU A 140 0.15 14.92 6.12
CA GLU A 140 -0.24 15.90 7.11
C GLU A 140 0.98 16.78 7.52
N PRO A 141 0.79 18.07 7.84
CA PRO A 141 1.89 18.98 8.18
C PRO A 141 2.77 18.53 9.37
N GLY A 142 2.30 17.57 10.15
CA GLY A 142 3.05 16.97 11.27
C GLY A 142 3.49 15.54 11.03
N ASP A 143 3.35 15.04 9.80
CA ASP A 143 3.75 13.68 9.45
C ASP A 143 5.27 13.55 9.49
N VAL A 144 5.75 12.75 10.43
CA VAL A 144 7.17 12.50 10.68
C VAL A 144 7.70 11.30 9.90
N GLU A 145 6.84 10.61 9.13
CA GLU A 145 7.21 9.45 8.35
C GLU A 145 7.79 9.87 6.98
N PRO A 146 9.11 9.80 6.76
CA PRO A 146 9.73 10.25 5.51
C PRO A 146 9.17 9.52 4.27
N PHE A 147 8.78 8.27 4.42
CA PHE A 147 8.25 7.44 3.34
C PHE A 147 6.99 8.02 2.70
N HIS A 148 6.11 8.68 3.47
CA HIS A 148 4.92 9.32 2.93
C HIS A 148 5.27 10.49 2.00
N TRP A 149 6.29 11.26 2.36
CA TRP A 149 6.79 12.37 1.54
C TRP A 149 7.46 11.87 0.26
N ILE A 150 8.21 10.77 0.32
CA ILE A 150 8.80 10.10 -0.84
C ILE A 150 7.69 9.69 -1.82
N LEU A 151 6.64 9.04 -1.33
CA LEU A 151 5.51 8.66 -2.16
C LEU A 151 4.81 9.88 -2.78
N HIS A 152 4.57 10.92 -1.99
CA HIS A 152 3.92 12.14 -2.47
C HIS A 152 4.73 12.85 -3.56
N GLU A 153 6.03 12.99 -3.39
CA GLU A 153 6.92 13.60 -4.37
C GLU A 153 6.91 12.82 -5.69
N HIS A 154 7.24 11.54 -5.64
CA HIS A 154 7.47 10.75 -6.84
C HIS A 154 6.19 10.28 -7.55
N LEU A 155 5.07 10.07 -6.83
CA LEU A 155 3.81 9.70 -7.49
C LEU A 155 3.19 10.85 -8.28
N ARG A 156 3.37 12.09 -7.87
CA ARG A 156 2.81 13.27 -8.55
C ARG A 156 3.49 13.58 -9.87
N GLU A 157 4.75 13.27 -10.00
CA GLU A 157 5.53 13.53 -11.22
C GLU A 157 5.14 12.61 -12.39
N GLY A 158 4.40 11.53 -12.16
CA GLY A 158 3.99 10.53 -13.16
C GLY A 158 2.98 10.98 -14.21
N GLY A 159 2.77 12.28 -14.42
CA GLY A 159 1.87 12.83 -15.44
C GLY A 159 0.38 12.77 -15.06
N ALA A 160 -0.52 13.03 -16.03
CA ALA A 160 -1.95 13.04 -15.81
C ALA A 160 -2.55 11.64 -15.91
N LEU A 161 -2.92 11.05 -14.76
CA LEU A 161 -3.53 9.72 -14.63
C LEU A 161 -4.92 9.88 -14.00
N ARG A 162 -5.89 10.33 -14.80
CA ARG A 162 -7.21 10.77 -14.32
C ARG A 162 -8.02 9.67 -13.63
N ARG A 163 -7.92 8.44 -14.12
CA ARG A 163 -8.67 7.31 -13.54
C ARG A 163 -8.06 6.88 -12.22
N LEU A 164 -6.73 6.86 -12.14
CA LEU A 164 -6.01 6.57 -10.89
C LEU A 164 -6.28 7.64 -9.84
N ASP A 165 -6.27 8.92 -10.24
CA ASP A 165 -6.61 10.03 -9.34
C ASP A 165 -8.07 9.93 -8.84
N ALA A 166 -9.01 9.61 -9.73
CA ALA A 166 -10.42 9.42 -9.37
C ALA A 166 -10.62 8.19 -8.47
N TRP A 167 -9.91 7.10 -8.72
CA TRP A 167 -9.91 5.90 -7.88
C TRP A 167 -9.40 6.22 -6.47
N ALA A 168 -8.27 6.88 -6.35
CA ALA A 168 -7.73 7.26 -5.04
C ALA A 168 -8.70 8.18 -4.29
N GLY A 169 -9.28 9.18 -4.94
CA GLY A 169 -10.29 10.08 -4.34
C GLY A 169 -11.57 9.36 -3.91
N ARG A 170 -11.99 8.33 -4.66
CA ARG A 170 -13.16 7.52 -4.29
C ARG A 170 -12.93 6.73 -3.00
N ILE A 171 -11.76 6.11 -2.86
CA ILE A 171 -11.44 5.34 -1.65
C ILE A 171 -11.19 6.26 -0.46
N ASP A 172 -10.52 7.41 -0.66
CA ASP A 172 -10.28 8.38 0.40
C ASP A 172 -11.56 8.97 0.98
N ALA A 173 -12.60 9.06 0.17
CA ALA A 173 -13.92 9.54 0.59
C ALA A 173 -14.77 8.49 1.33
N LEU A 174 -14.33 7.24 1.42
CA LEU A 174 -15.05 6.21 2.17
C LEU A 174 -15.05 6.54 3.68
N PRO A 175 -16.15 6.22 4.39
CA PRO A 175 -16.22 6.42 5.83
C PRO A 175 -15.07 5.69 6.53
N ARG A 176 -14.40 6.40 7.43
CA ARG A 176 -13.40 5.81 8.34
C ARG A 176 -14.09 5.46 9.65
N ALA A 177 -13.77 4.29 10.20
CA ALA A 177 -14.30 3.84 11.49
C ALA A 177 -13.71 4.64 12.66
#